data_46be8ad15b13d047265765bc2a887c91
#
_entry.id   46be8ad15b13d047265765bc2a887c91
#
_cell.length_a   1.000
_cell.length_b   1.000
_cell.length_c   1.000
_cell.angle_alpha   90.00
_cell.angle_beta   90.00
_cell.angle_gamma   90.00
#
_symmetry.space_group_name_H-M   'P 1'
#
loop_
_entity.id
_entity.type
_entity.pdbx_description
1 polymer ?
#
loop_
_entity_poly.entity_id
_entity_poly.type
_entity_poly.pdbx_seq_one_letter_code
_entity_poly.pdbx_strand_id
1 'polypeptide(L)'
;MYKRQSVDQAKKTIKAMVLKNGVEVMAIGNGTAGHETEEFAAEVIRELADEKNLHLQYMVVSEAGASVYSASKLAAEEFPQFDVNLRSAVSIARRLQDPLAELVKIDPKAVGVGQYQHDMPQKRLNETLDGVVEDCVNSVGVDLNTASAPLLRRVAGVSAATAKNIVAWREEEGAFTSRAQLKKVKGLGPKAYEQCAGFLRLPEAKNRLDATAVHPESYAAAKALLDACGYTAAEIGTDKLAGLPGVVRAKGAGTLCEALGVGEPTLNDIVAELCKPGRDVRDSLPKPLLRSDVMGLDDLKPGMELTGTVRNV
;
A
#
# COMPACT_ATOMS: atom_id res chain seq x y z
N MET A 1 11.79 37.76 -19.16
CA MET A 1 12.04 36.84 -20.31
C MET A 1 12.59 35.47 -19.90
N TYR A 2 13.65 35.40 -19.12
CA TYR A 2 14.27 34.09 -18.71
C TYR A 2 13.30 33.14 -17.98
N LYS A 3 12.45 33.61 -17.06
CA LYS A 3 11.48 32.78 -16.35
C LYS A 3 10.39 32.19 -17.27
N ARG A 4 9.90 32.92 -18.28
CA ARG A 4 8.89 32.40 -19.21
C ARG A 4 9.44 31.30 -20.11
N GLN A 5 10.66 31.46 -20.66
CA GLN A 5 11.29 30.43 -21.50
C GLN A 5 11.53 29.10 -20.74
N SER A 6 11.85 29.16 -19.42
CA SER A 6 12.02 27.96 -18.62
C SER A 6 10.69 27.26 -18.33
N VAL A 7 9.59 28.00 -18.14
CA VAL A 7 8.24 27.45 -17.95
C VAL A 7 7.77 26.75 -19.22
N ASP A 8 7.92 27.38 -20.39
CA ASP A 8 7.53 26.79 -21.67
C ASP A 8 8.32 25.51 -21.98
N GLN A 9 9.61 25.49 -21.64
CA GLN A 9 10.42 24.27 -21.79
C GLN A 9 9.98 23.16 -20.82
N ALA A 10 9.63 23.49 -19.57
CA ALA A 10 9.11 22.54 -18.59
C ALA A 10 7.78 21.96 -19.07
N LYS A 11 6.84 22.78 -19.58
CA LYS A 11 5.57 22.31 -20.16
C LYS A 11 5.81 21.31 -21.30
N LYS A 12 6.71 21.63 -22.24
CA LYS A 12 7.05 20.72 -23.35
C LYS A 12 7.58 19.39 -22.85
N THR A 13 8.46 19.41 -21.83
CA THR A 13 9.04 18.21 -21.26
C THR A 13 7.97 17.36 -20.59
N ILE A 14 7.11 17.96 -19.75
CA ILE A 14 6.04 17.22 -19.06
C ILE A 14 5.02 16.66 -20.05
N LYS A 15 4.57 17.45 -21.03
CA LYS A 15 3.68 16.96 -22.10
C LYS A 15 4.27 15.76 -22.83
N ALA A 16 5.55 15.82 -23.19
CA ALA A 16 6.24 14.71 -23.84
C ALA A 16 6.30 13.45 -22.95
N MET A 17 6.58 13.62 -21.66
CA MET A 17 6.60 12.51 -20.69
C MET A 17 5.20 11.88 -20.51
N VAL A 18 4.17 12.71 -20.37
CA VAL A 18 2.77 12.26 -20.26
C VAL A 18 2.37 11.43 -21.47
N LEU A 19 2.58 11.95 -22.66
CA LEU A 19 2.20 11.28 -23.92
C LEU A 19 3.01 9.99 -24.14
N LYS A 20 4.33 10.03 -23.86
CA LYS A 20 5.21 8.87 -24.06
C LYS A 20 4.86 7.69 -23.15
N ASN A 21 4.46 7.98 -21.92
CA ASN A 21 4.29 6.96 -20.89
C ASN A 21 2.81 6.67 -20.55
N GLY A 22 1.85 7.32 -21.20
CA GLY A 22 0.43 7.14 -20.93
C GLY A 22 0.04 7.53 -19.49
N VAL A 23 0.58 8.67 -19.02
CA VAL A 23 0.33 9.12 -17.63
C VAL A 23 -1.11 9.60 -17.50
N GLU A 24 -1.82 9.08 -16.50
CA GLU A 24 -3.22 9.44 -16.21
C GLU A 24 -3.33 10.42 -15.03
N VAL A 25 -2.38 10.36 -14.09
CA VAL A 25 -2.41 11.20 -12.87
C VAL A 25 -1.02 11.75 -12.56
N MET A 26 -0.97 13.03 -12.18
CA MET A 26 0.23 13.67 -11.63
C MET A 26 0.12 13.78 -10.11
N ALA A 27 1.17 13.42 -9.39
CA ALA A 27 1.28 13.66 -7.95
C ALA A 27 2.06 14.94 -7.70
N ILE A 28 1.49 15.86 -6.92
CA ILE A 28 2.09 17.16 -6.57
C ILE A 28 2.32 17.19 -5.06
N GLY A 29 3.55 17.49 -4.63
CA GLY A 29 3.86 17.67 -3.21
C GLY A 29 3.19 18.93 -2.63
N ASN A 30 2.75 18.85 -1.37
CA ASN A 30 2.08 19.96 -0.68
C ASN A 30 3.06 20.94 0.00
N GLY A 31 4.27 21.06 -0.49
CA GLY A 31 5.30 21.96 0.05
C GLY A 31 5.13 23.43 -0.32
N THR A 32 6.21 24.19 -0.11
CA THR A 32 6.21 25.65 -0.22
C THR A 32 5.74 26.17 -1.59
N ALA A 33 6.08 25.49 -2.68
CA ALA A 33 5.66 25.83 -4.05
C ALA A 33 4.49 24.97 -4.56
N GLY A 34 3.70 24.40 -3.66
CA GLY A 34 2.60 23.51 -4.00
C GLY A 34 1.56 24.19 -4.89
N HIS A 35 1.12 25.39 -4.51
CA HIS A 35 0.08 26.13 -5.23
C HIS A 35 0.52 26.53 -6.65
N GLU A 36 1.71 27.08 -6.81
CA GLU A 36 2.26 27.43 -8.11
C GLU A 36 2.47 26.19 -9.00
N THR A 37 2.76 25.05 -8.39
CA THR A 37 2.87 23.78 -9.10
C THR A 37 1.50 23.25 -9.53
N GLU A 38 0.47 23.43 -8.69
CA GLU A 38 -0.91 23.11 -9.06
C GLU A 38 -1.39 23.95 -10.24
N GLU A 39 -1.17 25.27 -10.22
CA GLU A 39 -1.51 26.17 -11.33
C GLU A 39 -0.81 25.75 -12.62
N PHE A 40 0.49 25.48 -12.54
CA PHE A 40 1.27 24.99 -13.67
C PHE A 40 0.74 23.66 -14.22
N ALA A 41 0.41 22.71 -13.34
CA ALA A 41 -0.15 21.42 -13.74
C ALA A 41 -1.54 21.57 -14.39
N ALA A 42 -2.41 22.41 -13.85
CA ALA A 42 -3.72 22.71 -14.41
C ALA A 42 -3.62 23.33 -15.82
N GLU A 43 -2.63 24.20 -16.05
CA GLU A 43 -2.36 24.73 -17.39
C GLU A 43 -1.94 23.62 -18.37
N VAL A 44 -1.02 22.71 -17.95
CA VAL A 44 -0.59 21.58 -18.79
C VAL A 44 -1.77 20.65 -19.09
N ILE A 45 -2.62 20.39 -18.11
CA ILE A 45 -3.83 19.55 -18.26
C ILE A 45 -4.77 20.16 -19.31
N ARG A 46 -5.09 21.46 -19.18
CA ARG A 46 -5.94 22.17 -20.14
C ARG A 46 -5.37 22.11 -21.55
N GLU A 47 -4.09 22.42 -21.72
CA GLU A 47 -3.42 22.38 -23.01
C GLU A 47 -3.43 20.96 -23.63
N LEU A 48 -3.25 19.90 -22.84
CA LEU A 48 -3.34 18.52 -23.33
C LEU A 48 -4.77 18.08 -23.66
N ALA A 49 -5.77 18.56 -22.91
CA ALA A 49 -7.17 18.32 -23.22
C ALA A 49 -7.54 18.96 -24.58
N ASP A 50 -7.15 20.22 -24.80
CA ASP A 50 -7.45 20.97 -26.04
C ASP A 50 -6.69 20.40 -27.25
N GLU A 51 -5.39 20.08 -27.10
CA GLU A 51 -4.53 19.65 -28.19
C GLU A 51 -4.69 18.17 -28.56
N LYS A 52 -4.99 17.31 -27.60
CA LYS A 52 -4.93 15.84 -27.73
C LYS A 52 -6.17 15.11 -27.23
N ASN A 53 -7.17 15.81 -26.70
CA ASN A 53 -8.36 15.24 -26.06
C ASN A 53 -7.96 14.23 -24.93
N LEU A 54 -6.89 14.54 -24.19
CA LEU A 54 -6.36 13.70 -23.13
C LEU A 54 -6.89 14.15 -21.76
N HIS A 55 -7.52 13.24 -21.04
CA HIS A 55 -8.05 13.49 -19.69
C HIS A 55 -6.98 13.14 -18.63
N LEU A 56 -6.12 14.10 -18.33
CA LEU A 56 -5.11 14.02 -17.28
C LEU A 56 -5.66 14.66 -16.01
N GLN A 57 -5.31 14.10 -14.85
CA GLN A 57 -5.70 14.61 -13.54
C GLN A 57 -4.47 14.83 -12.66
N TYR A 58 -4.63 15.52 -11.53
CA TYR A 58 -3.59 15.61 -10.52
C TYR A 58 -4.15 15.39 -9.11
N MET A 59 -3.26 15.07 -8.20
CA MET A 59 -3.55 14.97 -6.77
C MET A 59 -2.44 15.62 -5.96
N VAL A 60 -2.83 16.37 -4.93
CA VAL A 60 -1.89 16.92 -3.95
C VAL A 60 -1.58 15.83 -2.90
N VAL A 61 -0.30 15.49 -2.77
CA VAL A 61 0.22 14.42 -1.93
C VAL A 61 1.10 15.01 -0.84
N SER A 62 0.98 14.51 0.40
CA SER A 62 1.87 14.92 1.48
C SER A 62 3.32 14.59 1.14
N GLU A 63 4.21 15.58 1.23
CA GLU A 63 5.65 15.40 1.03
C GLU A 63 6.43 15.24 2.34
N ALA A 64 5.73 15.13 3.49
CA ALA A 64 6.36 14.97 4.78
C ALA A 64 7.40 13.84 4.77
N GLY A 65 8.63 14.12 5.20
CA GLY A 65 9.75 13.18 5.21
C GLY A 65 10.34 12.82 3.83
N ALA A 66 9.84 13.35 2.71
CA ALA A 66 10.37 13.03 1.38
C ALA A 66 11.83 13.47 1.20
N SER A 67 12.23 14.60 1.78
CA SER A 67 13.63 15.08 1.79
C SER A 67 14.54 14.15 2.59
N VAL A 68 14.06 13.59 3.70
CA VAL A 68 14.81 12.62 4.50
C VAL A 68 15.03 11.32 3.71
N TYR A 69 14.00 10.82 3.05
CA TYR A 69 14.13 9.66 2.17
C TYR A 69 15.10 9.92 1.03
N SER A 70 14.94 11.01 0.27
CA SER A 70 15.72 11.27 -0.94
C SER A 70 17.23 11.43 -0.66
N ALA A 71 17.60 11.91 0.55
CA ALA A 71 18.98 12.00 1.01
C ALA A 71 19.52 10.69 1.63
N SER A 72 18.68 9.69 1.84
CA SER A 72 19.06 8.43 2.48
C SER A 72 19.91 7.53 1.58
N LYS A 73 20.67 6.64 2.21
CA LYS A 73 21.43 5.60 1.52
C LYS A 73 20.50 4.68 0.73
N LEU A 74 19.32 4.35 1.28
CA LEU A 74 18.32 3.53 0.62
C LEU A 74 17.87 4.14 -0.71
N ALA A 75 17.54 5.44 -0.73
CA ALA A 75 17.15 6.12 -1.96
C ALA A 75 18.29 6.20 -3.00
N ALA A 76 19.54 6.30 -2.53
CA ALA A 76 20.71 6.24 -3.39
C ALA A 76 20.93 4.85 -4.01
N GLU A 77 20.63 3.79 -3.27
CA GLU A 77 20.68 2.41 -3.76
C GLU A 77 19.52 2.11 -4.72
N GLU A 78 18.29 2.59 -4.43
CA GLU A 78 17.13 2.41 -5.32
C GLU A 78 17.25 3.19 -6.64
N PHE A 79 17.83 4.40 -6.60
CA PHE A 79 17.92 5.31 -7.76
C PHE A 79 19.31 5.94 -7.86
N PRO A 80 20.35 5.16 -8.16
CA PRO A 80 21.71 5.68 -8.24
C PRO A 80 21.92 6.75 -9.32
N GLN A 81 21.09 6.70 -10.38
CA GLN A 81 21.15 7.64 -11.50
C GLN A 81 20.40 8.96 -11.28
N PHE A 82 19.59 9.06 -10.21
CA PHE A 82 18.79 10.25 -9.91
C PHE A 82 19.43 11.11 -8.82
N ASP A 83 19.29 12.41 -8.94
CA ASP A 83 19.61 13.35 -7.86
C ASP A 83 18.54 13.31 -6.75
N VAL A 84 18.78 14.04 -5.68
CA VAL A 84 17.89 14.07 -4.51
C VAL A 84 16.48 14.60 -4.85
N ASN A 85 16.36 15.52 -5.81
CA ASN A 85 15.09 16.11 -6.21
C ASN A 85 14.24 15.09 -6.97
N LEU A 86 14.85 14.39 -7.93
CA LEU A 86 14.19 13.32 -8.68
C LEU A 86 13.80 12.14 -7.79
N ARG A 87 14.65 11.75 -6.82
CA ARG A 87 14.32 10.72 -5.83
C ARG A 87 13.12 11.13 -4.97
N SER A 88 13.06 12.41 -4.56
CA SER A 88 11.91 12.97 -3.83
C SER A 88 10.63 12.92 -4.69
N ALA A 89 10.70 13.34 -5.94
CA ALA A 89 9.58 13.30 -6.87
C ALA A 89 9.03 11.88 -7.08
N VAL A 90 9.92 10.88 -7.24
CA VAL A 90 9.52 9.47 -7.34
C VAL A 90 8.82 9.01 -6.07
N SER A 91 9.35 9.35 -4.88
CA SER A 91 8.73 9.00 -3.60
C SER A 91 7.32 9.59 -3.48
N ILE A 92 7.14 10.88 -3.82
CA ILE A 92 5.84 11.54 -3.78
C ILE A 92 4.85 10.85 -4.74
N ALA A 93 5.26 10.51 -5.95
CA ALA A 93 4.43 9.80 -6.91
C ALA A 93 4.03 8.40 -6.41
N ARG A 94 4.97 7.66 -5.84
CA ARG A 94 4.71 6.31 -5.29
C ARG A 94 3.78 6.31 -4.09
N ARG A 95 3.74 7.39 -3.30
CA ARG A 95 2.76 7.53 -2.20
C ARG A 95 1.32 7.55 -2.69
N LEU A 96 1.09 8.02 -3.91
CA LEU A 96 -0.24 7.96 -4.52
C LEU A 96 -0.61 6.53 -4.93
N GLN A 97 0.37 5.73 -5.36
CA GLN A 97 0.16 4.34 -5.76
C GLN A 97 0.02 3.41 -4.55
N ASP A 98 0.99 3.45 -3.64
CA ASP A 98 0.99 2.67 -2.39
C ASP A 98 1.69 3.47 -1.27
N PRO A 99 0.92 4.23 -0.48
CA PRO A 99 1.47 5.06 0.58
C PRO A 99 2.21 4.24 1.64
N LEU A 100 1.72 3.04 1.98
CA LEU A 100 2.33 2.20 3.01
C LEU A 100 3.70 1.70 2.57
N ALA A 101 3.81 1.17 1.36
CA ALA A 101 5.07 0.66 0.79
C ALA A 101 6.15 1.74 0.70
N GLU A 102 5.77 3.00 0.55
CA GLU A 102 6.72 4.11 0.47
C GLU A 102 7.04 4.71 1.84
N LEU A 103 6.03 4.92 2.70
CA LEU A 103 6.23 5.54 4.01
C LEU A 103 7.01 4.66 4.98
N VAL A 104 6.98 3.33 4.87
CA VAL A 104 7.80 2.42 5.69
C VAL A 104 9.31 2.61 5.50
N LYS A 105 9.74 3.28 4.44
CA LYS A 105 11.14 3.63 4.15
C LYS A 105 11.64 4.83 4.95
N ILE A 106 10.73 5.56 5.60
CA ILE A 106 11.00 6.82 6.31
C ILE A 106 10.81 6.58 7.80
N ASP A 107 11.69 7.18 8.63
CA ASP A 107 11.47 7.21 10.07
C ASP A 107 10.13 7.94 10.36
N PRO A 108 9.18 7.32 11.08
CA PRO A 108 7.91 7.95 11.38
C PRO A 108 8.03 9.33 12.04
N LYS A 109 9.09 9.58 12.80
CA LYS A 109 9.37 10.89 13.41
C LYS A 109 9.66 11.98 12.38
N ALA A 110 10.20 11.62 11.21
CA ALA A 110 10.44 12.55 10.11
C ALA A 110 9.15 12.91 9.35
N VAL A 111 8.12 12.08 9.45
CA VAL A 111 6.77 12.38 8.93
C VAL A 111 6.01 13.31 9.89
N GLY A 112 6.33 13.22 11.18
CA GLY A 112 5.70 13.98 12.26
C GLY A 112 4.58 13.19 12.94
N VAL A 113 4.78 12.86 14.22
CA VAL A 113 3.83 12.06 15.01
C VAL A 113 3.12 12.87 16.07
N GLY A 114 3.61 14.07 16.40
CA GLY A 114 2.97 14.94 17.36
C GLY A 114 3.83 16.16 17.72
N GLN A 115 3.16 17.19 18.22
CA GLN A 115 3.78 18.47 18.59
C GLN A 115 4.89 18.31 19.65
N TYR A 116 4.68 17.38 20.59
CA TYR A 116 5.60 17.15 21.73
C TYR A 116 6.49 15.92 21.54
N GLN A 117 6.68 15.44 20.31
CA GLN A 117 7.52 14.26 20.06
C GLN A 117 8.96 14.39 20.59
N HIS A 118 9.50 15.63 20.67
CA HIS A 118 10.86 15.89 21.15
C HIS A 118 10.96 15.85 22.68
N ASP A 119 9.86 16.04 23.39
CA ASP A 119 9.80 16.05 24.85
C ASP A 119 9.60 14.65 25.44
N MET A 120 9.32 13.67 24.60
CA MET A 120 9.13 12.29 25.01
C MET A 120 10.44 11.51 25.09
N PRO A 121 10.53 10.47 25.97
CA PRO A 121 11.67 9.56 25.97
C PRO A 121 11.86 8.89 24.61
N GLN A 122 12.91 9.27 23.88
CA GLN A 122 13.11 8.90 22.47
C GLN A 122 13.17 7.39 22.23
N LYS A 123 13.77 6.63 23.17
CA LYS A 123 13.83 5.18 23.06
C LYS A 123 12.41 4.56 23.05
N ARG A 124 11.59 4.96 24.02
CA ARG A 124 10.20 4.45 24.13
C ARG A 124 9.34 4.89 22.95
N LEU A 125 9.51 6.14 22.48
CA LEU A 125 8.82 6.64 21.30
C LEU A 125 9.15 5.78 20.07
N ASN A 126 10.45 5.49 19.84
CA ASN A 126 10.88 4.65 18.72
C ASN A 126 10.28 3.23 18.79
N GLU A 127 10.37 2.57 19.95
CA GLU A 127 9.84 1.24 20.16
C GLU A 127 8.32 1.19 19.90
N THR A 128 7.58 2.20 20.38
CA THR A 128 6.13 2.29 20.16
C THR A 128 5.80 2.53 18.69
N LEU A 129 6.50 3.44 18.02
CA LEU A 129 6.28 3.73 16.60
C LEU A 129 6.64 2.54 15.70
N ASP A 130 7.72 1.83 16.01
CA ASP A 130 8.08 0.60 15.29
C ASP A 130 6.97 -0.46 15.44
N GLY A 131 6.41 -0.63 16.64
CA GLY A 131 5.26 -1.51 16.85
C GLY A 131 4.02 -1.10 16.06
N VAL A 132 3.66 0.19 16.06
CA VAL A 132 2.51 0.69 15.28
C VAL A 132 2.71 0.45 13.77
N VAL A 133 3.91 0.70 13.24
CA VAL A 133 4.21 0.44 11.82
C VAL A 133 4.11 -1.05 11.50
N GLU A 134 4.63 -1.91 12.37
CA GLU A 134 4.53 -3.36 12.23
C GLU A 134 3.06 -3.81 12.24
N ASP A 135 2.26 -3.35 13.18
CA ASP A 135 0.82 -3.66 13.26
C ASP A 135 0.07 -3.19 12.00
N CYS A 136 0.35 -1.98 11.52
CA CYS A 136 -0.25 -1.49 10.27
C CYS A 136 0.11 -2.36 9.06
N VAL A 137 1.38 -2.72 8.89
CA VAL A 137 1.85 -3.55 7.77
C VAL A 137 1.23 -4.95 7.84
N ASN A 138 1.20 -5.56 9.02
CA ASN A 138 0.66 -6.91 9.19
C ASN A 138 -0.87 -6.93 9.00
N SER A 139 -1.59 -5.91 9.43
CA SER A 139 -3.05 -5.82 9.23
C SER A 139 -3.45 -5.67 7.76
N VAL A 140 -2.67 -4.92 6.97
CA VAL A 140 -2.85 -4.80 5.52
C VAL A 140 -2.44 -6.09 4.82
N GLY A 141 -1.36 -6.72 5.28
CA GLY A 141 -0.69 -7.82 4.59
C GLY A 141 0.19 -7.32 3.44
N VAL A 142 1.11 -8.17 3.02
CA VAL A 142 2.17 -7.79 2.08
C VAL A 142 2.21 -8.78 0.92
N ASP A 143 2.17 -8.28 -0.31
CA ASP A 143 2.39 -9.09 -1.50
C ASP A 143 3.86 -9.52 -1.57
N LEU A 144 4.08 -10.84 -1.52
CA LEU A 144 5.41 -11.44 -1.49
C LEU A 144 6.23 -11.20 -2.76
N ASN A 145 5.55 -11.03 -3.91
CA ASN A 145 6.21 -10.86 -5.20
C ASN A 145 6.54 -9.41 -5.54
N THR A 146 5.82 -8.44 -4.98
CA THR A 146 6.01 -7.01 -5.31
C THR A 146 6.68 -6.22 -4.20
N ALA A 147 6.62 -6.68 -2.96
CA ALA A 147 7.13 -5.95 -1.80
C ALA A 147 8.64 -5.70 -1.84
N SER A 148 9.03 -4.50 -1.45
CA SER A 148 10.44 -4.13 -1.25
C SER A 148 11.00 -4.72 0.05
N ALA A 149 12.33 -4.84 0.15
CA ALA A 149 12.97 -5.31 1.37
C ALA A 149 12.63 -4.45 2.62
N PRO A 150 12.54 -3.10 2.56
CA PRO A 150 12.05 -2.29 3.67
C PRO A 150 10.62 -2.63 4.13
N LEU A 151 9.71 -2.93 3.20
CA LEU A 151 8.36 -3.33 3.54
C LEU A 151 8.33 -4.74 4.16
N LEU A 152 9.01 -5.70 3.55
CA LEU A 152 9.13 -7.07 4.06
C LEU A 152 9.72 -7.13 5.47
N ARG A 153 10.67 -6.24 5.80
CA ARG A 153 11.26 -6.15 7.15
C ARG A 153 10.24 -5.78 8.23
N ARG A 154 9.12 -5.16 7.87
CA ARG A 154 8.04 -4.78 8.80
C ARG A 154 7.04 -5.92 9.05
N VAL A 155 7.20 -7.02 8.33
CA VAL A 155 6.39 -8.23 8.56
C VAL A 155 6.92 -8.98 9.80
N ALA A 156 6.03 -9.37 10.68
CA ALA A 156 6.38 -10.12 11.89
C ALA A 156 7.22 -11.37 11.55
N GLY A 157 8.30 -11.60 12.28
CA GLY A 157 9.21 -12.71 12.05
C GLY A 157 10.21 -12.54 10.90
N VAL A 158 10.17 -11.45 10.14
CA VAL A 158 11.09 -11.18 9.03
C VAL A 158 12.19 -10.21 9.45
N SER A 159 13.43 -10.68 9.57
CA SER A 159 14.58 -9.84 9.83
C SER A 159 15.01 -9.04 8.60
N ALA A 160 15.82 -7.99 8.78
CA ALA A 160 16.38 -7.22 7.66
C ALA A 160 17.19 -8.10 6.67
N ALA A 161 17.91 -9.10 7.18
CA ALA A 161 18.65 -10.04 6.34
C ALA A 161 17.71 -10.97 5.58
N THR A 162 16.68 -11.48 6.25
CA THR A 162 15.66 -12.35 5.63
C THR A 162 14.88 -11.60 4.55
N ALA A 163 14.51 -10.34 4.79
CA ALA A 163 13.85 -9.49 3.80
C ALA A 163 14.67 -9.35 2.49
N LYS A 164 15.97 -9.11 2.63
CA LYS A 164 16.88 -9.08 1.47
C LYS A 164 16.98 -10.43 0.76
N ASN A 165 17.03 -11.51 1.52
CA ASN A 165 17.09 -12.86 0.95
C ASN A 165 15.79 -13.25 0.22
N ILE A 166 14.63 -12.79 0.68
CA ILE A 166 13.35 -12.97 -0.05
C ILE A 166 13.41 -12.27 -1.40
N VAL A 167 13.90 -11.03 -1.44
CA VAL A 167 14.04 -10.28 -2.69
C VAL A 167 15.04 -10.96 -3.63
N ALA A 168 16.23 -11.32 -3.13
CA ALA A 168 17.25 -12.02 -3.91
C ALA A 168 16.72 -13.36 -4.47
N TRP A 169 16.00 -14.13 -3.64
CA TRP A 169 15.44 -15.42 -4.06
C TRP A 169 14.48 -15.24 -5.27
N ARG A 170 13.60 -14.24 -5.23
CA ARG A 170 12.67 -14.02 -6.36
C ARG A 170 13.35 -13.47 -7.61
N GLU A 171 14.48 -12.79 -7.47
CA GLU A 171 15.30 -12.33 -8.59
C GLU A 171 16.06 -13.50 -9.27
N GLU A 172 16.49 -14.48 -8.48
CA GLU A 172 17.25 -15.65 -8.94
C GLU A 172 16.35 -16.79 -9.44
N GLU A 173 15.31 -17.12 -8.68
CA GLU A 173 14.43 -18.29 -8.91
C GLU A 173 13.10 -17.92 -9.57
N GLY A 174 12.80 -16.63 -9.70
CA GLY A 174 11.54 -16.11 -10.20
C GLY A 174 10.50 -15.88 -9.13
N ALA A 175 9.29 -15.47 -9.55
CA ALA A 175 8.20 -15.15 -8.65
C ALA A 175 7.77 -16.36 -7.80
N PHE A 176 7.44 -16.12 -6.54
CA PHE A 176 6.85 -17.14 -5.68
C PHE A 176 5.50 -17.58 -6.22
N THR A 177 5.26 -18.88 -6.27
CA THR A 177 3.99 -19.48 -6.69
C THR A 177 3.21 -20.11 -5.54
N SER A 178 3.85 -20.25 -4.36
CA SER A 178 3.23 -20.71 -3.13
C SER A 178 3.96 -20.19 -1.90
N ARG A 179 3.24 -19.97 -0.80
CA ARG A 179 3.83 -19.62 0.50
C ARG A 179 4.84 -20.67 1.00
N ALA A 180 4.66 -21.93 0.65
CA ALA A 180 5.58 -23.01 1.06
C ALA A 180 7.01 -22.79 0.54
N GLN A 181 7.20 -22.07 -0.57
CA GLN A 181 8.53 -21.78 -1.10
C GLN A 181 9.35 -20.86 -0.19
N LEU A 182 8.72 -20.09 0.70
CA LEU A 182 9.41 -19.28 1.71
C LEU A 182 10.35 -20.14 2.57
N LYS A 183 10.03 -21.40 2.81
CA LYS A 183 10.88 -22.34 3.56
C LYS A 183 12.23 -22.63 2.90
N LYS A 184 12.38 -22.29 1.61
CA LYS A 184 13.62 -22.42 0.85
C LYS A 184 14.49 -21.17 0.95
N VAL A 185 13.95 -20.05 1.42
CA VAL A 185 14.67 -18.78 1.54
C VAL A 185 15.70 -18.88 2.66
N LYS A 186 16.94 -18.54 2.35
CA LYS A 186 18.04 -18.52 3.31
C LYS A 186 17.73 -17.60 4.49
N GLY A 187 17.88 -18.14 5.71
CA GLY A 187 17.66 -17.37 6.94
C GLY A 187 16.20 -17.31 7.40
N LEU A 188 15.25 -17.91 6.64
CA LEU A 188 13.87 -18.05 7.05
C LEU A 188 13.63 -19.45 7.61
N GLY A 189 13.90 -19.62 8.92
CA GLY A 189 13.71 -20.88 9.62
C GLY A 189 12.22 -21.19 9.90
N PRO A 190 11.92 -22.41 10.43
CA PRO A 190 10.54 -22.82 10.68
C PRO A 190 9.75 -21.84 11.55
N LYS A 191 10.34 -21.36 12.63
CA LYS A 191 9.69 -20.41 13.55
C LYS A 191 9.40 -19.07 12.88
N ALA A 192 10.33 -18.55 12.05
CA ALA A 192 10.13 -17.31 11.30
C ALA A 192 9.04 -17.47 10.23
N TYR A 193 9.00 -18.65 9.57
CA TYR A 193 7.93 -18.99 8.63
C TYR A 193 6.56 -19.00 9.31
N GLU A 194 6.44 -19.64 10.44
CA GLU A 194 5.22 -19.68 11.25
C GLU A 194 4.74 -18.29 11.64
N GLN A 195 5.66 -17.37 11.97
CA GLN A 195 5.30 -16.00 12.32
C GLN A 195 4.89 -15.14 11.13
N CYS A 196 5.52 -15.29 9.95
CA CYS A 196 5.30 -14.37 8.83
C CYS A 196 4.28 -14.86 7.80
N ALA A 197 4.02 -16.17 7.72
CA ALA A 197 3.30 -16.76 6.60
C ALA A 197 1.86 -16.24 6.41
N GLY A 198 1.18 -15.89 7.51
CA GLY A 198 -0.17 -15.32 7.46
C GLY A 198 -0.23 -13.91 6.86
N PHE A 199 0.86 -13.15 6.97
CA PHE A 199 0.93 -11.77 6.52
C PHE A 199 1.50 -11.61 5.10
N LEU A 200 2.19 -12.63 4.58
CA LEU A 200 2.74 -12.65 3.23
C LEU A 200 1.74 -13.29 2.27
N ARG A 201 1.21 -12.51 1.34
CA ARG A 201 0.14 -12.92 0.43
C ARG A 201 0.67 -13.15 -0.98
N LEU A 202 -0.02 -14.04 -1.72
CA LEU A 202 0.23 -14.33 -3.13
C LEU A 202 -1.09 -14.30 -3.90
N PRO A 203 -1.51 -13.13 -4.41
CA PRO A 203 -2.80 -12.97 -5.10
C PRO A 203 -2.98 -13.92 -6.29
N GLU A 204 -1.91 -14.23 -7.01
CA GLU A 204 -1.91 -15.06 -8.21
C GLU A 204 -1.58 -16.54 -7.97
N ALA A 205 -1.50 -16.96 -6.69
CA ALA A 205 -1.18 -18.35 -6.38
C ALA A 205 -2.28 -19.31 -6.85
N LYS A 206 -1.86 -20.50 -7.29
CA LYS A 206 -2.80 -21.60 -7.63
C LYS A 206 -3.65 -22.02 -6.44
N ASN A 207 -3.03 -22.08 -5.25
CA ASN A 207 -3.76 -22.27 -4.00
C ASN A 207 -4.34 -20.94 -3.55
N ARG A 208 -5.64 -20.73 -3.73
CA ARG A 208 -6.32 -19.50 -3.36
C ARG A 208 -6.18 -19.10 -1.88
N LEU A 209 -5.91 -20.07 -0.98
CA LEU A 209 -5.63 -19.77 0.42
C LEU A 209 -4.33 -18.95 0.59
N ASP A 210 -3.36 -19.06 -0.33
CA ASP A 210 -2.14 -18.27 -0.28
C ASP A 210 -2.39 -16.76 -0.57
N ALA A 211 -3.56 -16.41 -1.12
CA ALA A 211 -3.98 -15.02 -1.32
C ALA A 211 -4.69 -14.43 -0.09
N THR A 212 -5.03 -15.24 0.92
CA THR A 212 -5.79 -14.85 2.12
C THR A 212 -4.87 -14.57 3.31
N ALA A 213 -5.37 -14.01 4.40
CA ALA A 213 -4.67 -13.96 5.68
C ALA A 213 -4.80 -15.27 6.50
N VAL A 214 -5.51 -16.28 6.00
CA VAL A 214 -5.57 -17.59 6.67
C VAL A 214 -4.16 -18.15 6.80
N HIS A 215 -3.79 -18.48 8.03
CA HIS A 215 -2.47 -19.06 8.30
C HIS A 215 -2.36 -20.47 7.69
N PRO A 216 -1.18 -20.88 7.16
CA PRO A 216 -1.02 -22.21 6.56
C PRO A 216 -1.39 -23.40 7.45
N GLU A 217 -1.26 -23.26 8.77
CA GLU A 217 -1.68 -24.28 9.74
C GLU A 217 -3.20 -24.49 9.72
N SER A 218 -3.97 -23.45 9.42
CA SER A 218 -5.43 -23.50 9.34
C SER A 218 -5.97 -23.89 7.96
N TYR A 219 -5.11 -24.21 6.98
CA TYR A 219 -5.56 -24.57 5.63
C TYR A 219 -6.41 -25.82 5.59
N ALA A 220 -6.08 -26.82 6.44
CA ALA A 220 -6.89 -28.03 6.55
C ALA A 220 -8.30 -27.70 7.06
N ALA A 221 -8.40 -26.90 8.12
CA ALA A 221 -9.67 -26.47 8.68
C ALA A 221 -10.47 -25.59 7.70
N ALA A 222 -9.81 -24.68 6.98
CA ALA A 222 -10.46 -23.83 5.98
C ALA A 222 -11.04 -24.64 4.81
N LYS A 223 -10.33 -25.65 4.32
CA LYS A 223 -10.83 -26.55 3.27
C LYS A 223 -11.99 -27.41 3.78
N ALA A 224 -11.85 -28.00 4.96
CA ALA A 224 -12.93 -28.78 5.55
C ALA A 224 -14.18 -27.95 5.85
N LEU A 225 -14.02 -26.67 6.22
CA LEU A 225 -15.14 -25.72 6.36
C LEU A 225 -15.86 -25.49 5.04
N LEU A 226 -15.11 -25.24 3.95
CA LEU A 226 -15.69 -25.06 2.62
C LEU A 226 -16.48 -26.31 2.20
N ASP A 227 -15.86 -27.48 2.32
CA ASP A 227 -16.50 -28.77 1.99
C ASP A 227 -17.77 -29.00 2.82
N ALA A 228 -17.71 -28.77 4.13
CA ALA A 228 -18.85 -28.88 5.03
C ALA A 228 -20.00 -27.91 4.67
N CYS A 229 -19.68 -26.76 4.12
CA CYS A 229 -20.65 -25.74 3.70
C CYS A 229 -21.07 -25.86 2.23
N GLY A 230 -20.55 -26.83 1.47
CA GLY A 230 -20.88 -27.06 0.07
C GLY A 230 -20.20 -26.13 -0.91
N TYR A 231 -19.04 -25.57 -0.52
CA TYR A 231 -18.21 -24.70 -1.36
C TYR A 231 -16.88 -25.34 -1.73
N THR A 232 -16.22 -24.78 -2.71
CA THR A 232 -14.90 -25.23 -3.17
C THR A 232 -13.84 -24.14 -2.98
N ALA A 233 -12.56 -24.53 -2.90
CA ALA A 233 -11.46 -23.58 -2.79
C ALA A 233 -11.33 -22.63 -4.01
N ALA A 234 -11.87 -23.01 -5.17
CA ALA A 234 -11.88 -22.17 -6.37
C ALA A 234 -12.80 -20.95 -6.24
N GLU A 235 -13.76 -21.00 -5.32
CA GLU A 235 -14.74 -19.94 -5.09
C GLU A 235 -14.25 -18.87 -4.11
N ILE A 236 -13.07 -19.08 -3.49
CA ILE A 236 -12.44 -18.10 -2.58
C ILE A 236 -12.22 -16.78 -3.34
N GLY A 237 -12.74 -15.70 -2.78
CA GLY A 237 -12.67 -14.36 -3.36
C GLY A 237 -13.70 -14.05 -4.43
N THR A 238 -14.70 -14.88 -4.59
CA THR A 238 -15.83 -14.62 -5.47
C THR A 238 -17.10 -14.31 -4.67
N ASP A 239 -18.06 -13.65 -5.32
CA ASP A 239 -19.37 -13.33 -4.72
C ASP A 239 -20.17 -14.56 -4.27
N LYS A 240 -19.81 -15.75 -4.77
CA LYS A 240 -20.44 -17.01 -4.35
C LYS A 240 -20.26 -17.30 -2.86
N LEU A 241 -19.11 -16.91 -2.28
CA LEU A 241 -18.86 -17.09 -0.86
C LEU A 241 -19.52 -16.04 0.05
N ALA A 242 -20.19 -15.03 -0.51
CA ALA A 242 -20.92 -14.04 0.30
C ALA A 242 -21.98 -14.68 1.21
N GLY A 243 -22.52 -15.85 0.83
CA GLY A 243 -23.47 -16.63 1.61
C GLY A 243 -22.87 -17.46 2.75
N LEU A 244 -21.54 -17.68 2.76
CA LEU A 244 -20.86 -18.56 3.72
C LEU A 244 -21.18 -18.23 5.19
N PRO A 245 -21.18 -16.96 5.65
CA PRO A 245 -21.51 -16.63 7.05
C PRO A 245 -22.93 -17.04 7.44
N GLY A 246 -23.88 -17.02 6.49
CA GLY A 246 -25.24 -17.49 6.69
C GLY A 246 -25.32 -19.01 6.87
N VAL A 247 -24.59 -19.75 6.05
CA VAL A 247 -24.51 -21.21 6.11
C VAL A 247 -23.85 -21.68 7.41
N VAL A 248 -22.77 -21.01 7.83
CA VAL A 248 -22.07 -21.28 9.10
C VAL A 248 -23.00 -21.08 10.29
N ARG A 249 -23.77 -19.99 10.32
CA ARG A 249 -24.77 -19.75 11.37
C ARG A 249 -25.87 -20.81 11.38
N ALA A 250 -26.37 -21.21 10.20
CA ALA A 250 -27.40 -22.22 10.09
C ALA A 250 -26.96 -23.63 10.57
N LYS A 251 -25.69 -23.97 10.35
CA LYS A 251 -25.09 -25.25 10.80
C LYS A 251 -24.71 -25.25 12.28
N GLY A 252 -24.58 -24.05 12.90
CA GLY A 252 -24.14 -23.88 14.28
C GLY A 252 -22.61 -23.79 14.38
N ALA A 253 -22.12 -22.64 14.86
CA ALA A 253 -20.68 -22.40 15.01
C ALA A 253 -19.99 -23.44 15.92
N GLY A 254 -20.63 -23.81 17.05
CA GLY A 254 -20.09 -24.81 17.98
C GLY A 254 -19.87 -26.18 17.33
N THR A 255 -20.86 -26.67 16.58
CA THR A 255 -20.77 -27.95 15.86
C THR A 255 -19.65 -27.94 14.83
N LEU A 256 -19.48 -26.82 14.11
CA LEU A 256 -18.39 -26.67 13.15
C LEU A 256 -17.03 -26.58 13.85
N CYS A 257 -16.91 -25.88 14.97
CA CYS A 257 -15.68 -25.79 15.75
C CYS A 257 -15.22 -27.19 16.22
N GLU A 258 -16.13 -28.01 16.74
CA GLU A 258 -15.82 -29.36 17.13
C GLU A 258 -15.38 -30.23 15.94
N ALA A 259 -16.10 -30.18 14.83
CA ALA A 259 -15.79 -30.94 13.63
C ALA A 259 -14.44 -30.55 12.99
N LEU A 260 -14.08 -29.27 13.07
CA LEU A 260 -12.86 -28.70 12.46
C LEU A 260 -11.67 -28.68 13.42
N GLY A 261 -11.88 -28.93 14.71
CA GLY A 261 -10.84 -28.86 15.74
C GLY A 261 -10.28 -27.46 15.96
N VAL A 262 -11.10 -26.42 15.78
CA VAL A 262 -10.71 -25.01 15.93
C VAL A 262 -11.61 -24.28 16.93
N GLY A 263 -11.10 -23.20 17.53
CA GLY A 263 -11.91 -22.31 18.36
C GLY A 263 -12.82 -21.40 17.54
N GLU A 264 -13.87 -20.87 18.18
CA GLU A 264 -14.82 -19.96 17.54
C GLU A 264 -14.16 -18.68 16.97
N PRO A 265 -13.17 -18.02 17.63
CA PRO A 265 -12.44 -16.91 17.04
C PRO A 265 -11.76 -17.29 15.73
N THR A 266 -11.04 -18.43 15.70
CA THR A 266 -10.37 -18.92 14.49
C THR A 266 -11.36 -19.26 13.37
N LEU A 267 -12.52 -19.84 13.70
CA LEU A 267 -13.58 -20.10 12.73
C LEU A 267 -14.08 -18.79 12.10
N ASN A 268 -14.34 -17.77 12.91
CA ASN A 268 -14.81 -16.46 12.44
C ASN A 268 -13.77 -15.76 11.55
N ASP A 269 -12.49 -15.83 11.92
CA ASP A 269 -11.39 -15.26 11.12
C ASP A 269 -11.28 -15.98 9.75
N ILE A 270 -11.35 -17.32 9.75
CA ILE A 270 -11.33 -18.11 8.51
C ILE A 270 -12.52 -17.71 7.62
N VAL A 271 -13.73 -17.62 8.18
CA VAL A 271 -14.94 -17.24 7.41
C VAL A 271 -14.80 -15.85 6.80
N ALA A 272 -14.32 -14.87 7.58
CA ALA A 272 -14.13 -13.50 7.13
C ALA A 272 -13.12 -13.44 5.97
N GLU A 273 -12.00 -14.15 6.09
CA GLU A 273 -10.94 -14.18 5.07
C GLU A 273 -11.32 -14.95 3.81
N LEU A 274 -12.12 -16.00 3.91
CA LEU A 274 -12.61 -16.73 2.75
C LEU A 274 -13.61 -15.92 1.94
N CYS A 275 -14.46 -15.12 2.61
CA CYS A 275 -15.44 -14.26 1.93
C CYS A 275 -14.79 -13.07 1.22
N LYS A 276 -13.72 -12.53 1.79
CA LYS A 276 -13.01 -11.35 1.28
C LYS A 276 -11.50 -11.54 1.42
N PRO A 277 -10.90 -12.43 0.65
CA PRO A 277 -9.47 -12.67 0.70
C PRO A 277 -8.72 -11.39 0.29
N GLY A 278 -7.65 -11.10 1.03
CA GLY A 278 -6.85 -9.93 0.75
C GLY A 278 -7.55 -8.60 1.04
N ARG A 279 -8.59 -8.61 1.90
CA ARG A 279 -9.22 -7.35 2.33
C ARG A 279 -8.16 -6.39 2.84
N ASP A 280 -8.01 -5.32 2.10
CA ASP A 280 -7.20 -4.18 2.51
C ASP A 280 -8.05 -3.29 3.42
N VAL A 281 -7.58 -3.04 4.63
CA VAL A 281 -8.26 -2.13 5.56
C VAL A 281 -8.38 -0.71 4.98
N ARG A 282 -7.54 -0.38 4.00
CA ARG A 282 -7.54 0.89 3.28
C ARG A 282 -8.74 1.05 2.34
N ASP A 283 -9.40 -0.05 1.93
CA ASP A 283 -10.58 0.00 1.04
C ASP A 283 -11.76 0.75 1.67
N SER A 284 -11.77 0.89 3.00
CA SER A 284 -12.74 1.68 3.73
C SER A 284 -12.40 3.18 3.83
N LEU A 285 -11.19 3.58 3.41
CA LEU A 285 -10.76 4.97 3.42
C LEU A 285 -11.35 5.75 2.26
N PRO A 286 -11.51 7.08 2.39
CA PRO A 286 -11.95 7.93 1.28
C PRO A 286 -11.03 7.78 0.07
N LYS A 287 -11.62 7.69 -1.11
CA LYS A 287 -10.84 7.64 -2.38
C LYS A 287 -10.04 8.94 -2.55
N PRO A 288 -8.89 8.87 -3.26
CA PRO A 288 -8.10 10.06 -3.59
C PRO A 288 -8.93 11.12 -4.32
N LEU A 289 -8.78 12.38 -3.91
CA LEU A 289 -9.42 13.52 -4.57
C LEU A 289 -8.60 13.93 -5.79
N LEU A 290 -8.95 13.40 -6.94
CA LEU A 290 -8.34 13.77 -8.22
C LEU A 290 -8.93 15.08 -8.72
N ARG A 291 -8.06 15.97 -9.22
CA ARG A 291 -8.40 17.30 -9.70
C ARG A 291 -7.93 17.49 -11.15
N SER A 292 -8.64 18.32 -11.89
CA SER A 292 -8.25 18.74 -13.24
C SER A 292 -8.01 20.26 -13.34
N ASP A 293 -8.46 21.04 -12.35
CA ASP A 293 -8.32 22.49 -12.31
C ASP A 293 -8.07 22.98 -10.87
N VAL A 294 -7.56 24.21 -10.75
CA VAL A 294 -7.35 24.90 -9.47
C VAL A 294 -8.51 25.85 -9.28
N MET A 295 -9.18 25.76 -8.12
CA MET A 295 -10.21 26.72 -7.74
C MET A 295 -9.60 27.79 -6.84
N GLY A 296 -9.65 29.04 -7.28
CA GLY A 296 -9.35 30.22 -6.48
C GLY A 296 -10.55 30.69 -5.66
N LEU A 297 -10.32 31.65 -4.76
CA LEU A 297 -11.42 32.24 -3.96
C LEU A 297 -12.49 32.89 -4.84
N ASP A 298 -12.08 33.45 -6.00
CA ASP A 298 -12.97 34.10 -6.94
C ASP A 298 -13.88 33.16 -7.73
N ASP A 299 -13.56 31.87 -7.75
CA ASP A 299 -14.35 30.83 -8.41
C ASP A 299 -15.48 30.31 -7.52
N LEU A 300 -15.48 30.67 -6.23
CA LEU A 300 -16.47 30.19 -5.27
C LEU A 300 -17.81 30.89 -5.48
N LYS A 301 -18.86 30.09 -5.58
CA LYS A 301 -20.25 30.57 -5.72
C LYS A 301 -21.10 30.13 -4.53
N PRO A 302 -22.07 30.94 -4.09
CA PRO A 302 -23.00 30.52 -3.07
C PRO A 302 -23.73 29.22 -3.44
N GLY A 303 -23.75 28.24 -2.52
CA GLY A 303 -24.34 26.92 -2.75
C GLY A 303 -23.39 25.86 -3.32
N MET A 304 -22.13 26.17 -3.56
CA MET A 304 -21.13 25.14 -3.90
C MET A 304 -20.84 24.23 -2.71
N GLU A 305 -20.86 22.93 -2.95
CA GLU A 305 -20.38 21.93 -2.01
C GLU A 305 -18.89 21.68 -2.25
N LEU A 306 -18.09 21.84 -1.22
CA LEU A 306 -16.64 21.66 -1.28
C LEU A 306 -16.18 20.63 -0.27
N THR A 307 -15.23 19.79 -0.66
CA THR A 307 -14.57 18.86 0.25
C THR A 307 -13.31 19.52 0.81
N GLY A 308 -13.24 19.65 2.13
CA GLY A 308 -12.11 20.24 2.84
C GLY A 308 -11.51 19.29 3.87
N THR A 309 -10.26 19.54 4.25
CA THR A 309 -9.59 18.85 5.35
C THR A 309 -9.48 19.79 6.54
N VAL A 310 -10.01 19.37 7.69
CA VAL A 310 -9.83 20.12 8.95
C VAL A 310 -8.40 19.89 9.44
N ARG A 311 -7.63 20.98 9.56
CA ARG A 311 -6.23 20.92 10.04
C ARG A 311 -6.05 21.44 11.46
N ASN A 312 -6.86 22.42 11.85
CA ASN A 312 -6.88 22.98 13.20
C ASN A 312 -8.33 23.18 13.65
N VAL A 313 -8.60 22.87 14.90
CA VAL A 313 -9.85 23.13 15.58
C VAL A 313 -9.60 24.08 16.74
#